data_7b5ccc489dc4a5ed22d16367a655a2d5
#
_entry.id   7b5ccc489dc4a5ed22d16367a655a2d5
#
_cell.length_a   1.000
_cell.length_b   1.000
_cell.length_c   1.000
_cell.angle_alpha   90.00
_cell.angle_beta   90.00
_cell.angle_gamma   90.00
#
_symmetry.space_group_name_H-M   'P 1'
#
loop_
_entity.id
_entity.type
_entity.pdbx_description
1 polymer ?
#
loop_
_entity_poly.entity_id
_entity_poly.type
_entity_poly.pdbx_seq_one_letter_code
_entity_poly.pdbx_strand_id
1 'polypeptide(L)'
;MSWWDTDDDEDDEYDLDESDVRVRPNPKANRPRTKVRPEHADAVIGRVLGVDRGRYAVLVDADADDEHEVTATRARELRRNAIATGDAVDVVGDTTGDEGTLARIVRVRGRSTLLRRSADDTDRVERVIVANADQLLIVVAAADPEPRTRLVDRYLVAAYDAGIRPLLCVTKADLADPAPFLANFAGLDIPTFTSRRGAMPLGEIAAALVGHRTVLVGHSGVGKSTLVNALVPSADRATGHVNVVTGRGRHTSSSTVSLRVETGPGTALGGEPGRGWVIDTPGIRSFGLGHVDPDNILRSFTDLSEIAEGCPRGCTHLPDAPDCALDDAVAAGRLGDIGRARLDSLRRLLATFA
;
A
#
# COMPACT_ATOMS: atom_id res chain seq x y z
N MET A 1 37.79 -52.35 22.41
CA MET A 1 38.72 -51.29 22.75
C MET A 1 37.90 -50.03 22.90
N SER A 2 37.57 -49.72 24.13
CA SER A 2 36.78 -48.56 24.52
C SER A 2 37.73 -47.41 24.86
N TRP A 3 37.42 -46.25 24.36
CA TRP A 3 38.09 -45.00 24.70
C TRP A 3 37.06 -44.06 25.23
N TRP A 4 36.77 -44.11 26.53
CA TRP A 4 36.17 -43.09 27.32
C TRP A 4 36.76 -43.22 28.71
N ASP A 5 37.84 -42.53 28.97
CA ASP A 5 38.32 -42.29 30.30
C ASP A 5 37.99 -40.80 30.61
N THR A 6 37.35 -40.68 31.73
CA THR A 6 36.97 -39.50 32.46
C THR A 6 38.21 -38.77 32.97
N ASP A 7 38.27 -37.46 32.70
CA ASP A 7 39.09 -36.56 33.50
C ASP A 7 38.16 -35.48 34.11
N ASP A 8 38.28 -35.41 35.40
CA ASP A 8 37.64 -34.45 36.29
C ASP A 8 38.15 -33.05 35.95
N ASP A 9 37.30 -32.21 35.38
CA ASP A 9 37.52 -30.76 35.37
C ASP A 9 36.86 -30.16 36.59
N GLU A 10 37.70 -29.73 37.52
CA GLU A 10 37.37 -28.91 38.68
C GLU A 10 36.74 -27.63 38.16
N ASP A 11 35.43 -27.45 38.43
CA ASP A 11 34.70 -26.19 38.29
C ASP A 11 35.32 -25.15 39.25
N ASP A 12 36.29 -24.36 38.76
CA ASP A 12 36.66 -23.08 39.37
C ASP A 12 35.49 -22.11 39.23
N GLU A 13 34.63 -22.16 40.21
CA GLU A 13 33.60 -21.18 40.45
C GLU A 13 34.25 -19.84 40.81
N TYR A 14 34.51 -19.01 39.78
CA TYR A 14 34.94 -17.63 39.98
C TYR A 14 33.78 -16.87 40.60
N ASP A 15 33.79 -16.78 41.92
CA ASP A 15 32.95 -15.92 42.75
C ASP A 15 33.36 -14.45 42.46
N LEU A 16 32.70 -13.83 41.47
CA LEU A 16 32.88 -12.40 41.14
C LEU A 16 32.16 -11.59 42.19
N ASP A 17 32.87 -11.19 43.22
CA ASP A 17 32.42 -10.22 44.23
C ASP A 17 32.23 -8.84 43.58
N GLU A 18 31.14 -8.13 43.93
CA GLU A 18 30.82 -6.78 43.45
C GLU A 18 31.96 -5.76 43.68
N SER A 19 32.92 -6.07 44.55
CA SER A 19 34.12 -5.25 44.80
C SER A 19 35.15 -5.29 43.65
N ASP A 20 35.10 -6.26 42.75
CA ASP A 20 36.02 -6.40 41.61
C ASP A 20 35.60 -5.59 40.37
N VAL A 21 34.42 -5.00 40.39
CA VAL A 21 33.93 -4.16 39.27
C VAL A 21 34.53 -2.74 39.41
N ARG A 22 35.77 -2.56 38.94
CA ARG A 22 36.34 -1.23 38.73
C ARG A 22 35.64 -0.49 37.60
N VAL A 23 34.51 0.19 37.91
CA VAL A 23 33.89 1.14 37.00
C VAL A 23 34.85 2.32 36.80
N ARG A 24 35.58 2.31 35.69
CA ARG A 24 36.33 3.51 35.26
C ARG A 24 35.29 4.52 34.76
N PRO A 25 35.09 5.68 35.43
CA PRO A 25 34.19 6.69 34.92
C PRO A 25 34.73 7.16 33.58
N ASN A 26 33.94 6.95 32.50
CA ASN A 26 34.26 7.50 31.20
C ASN A 26 34.00 9.03 31.26
N PRO A 27 35.04 9.87 31.27
CA PRO A 27 34.86 11.34 31.43
C PRO A 27 34.09 11.96 30.24
N LYS A 28 33.79 11.17 29.18
CA LYS A 28 32.98 11.56 28.03
C LYS A 28 31.53 11.06 28.08
N ALA A 29 31.16 10.25 29.09
CA ALA A 29 29.83 9.63 29.16
C ALA A 29 28.72 10.62 29.59
N ASN A 30 29.06 11.69 30.29
CA ASN A 30 28.10 12.64 30.85
C ASN A 30 27.94 13.95 30.05
N ARG A 31 28.43 14.02 28.83
CA ARG A 31 28.01 15.12 27.95
C ARG A 31 26.61 14.84 27.43
N PRO A 32 25.60 15.68 27.73
CA PRO A 32 24.34 15.63 27.05
C PRO A 32 24.65 15.75 25.54
N ARG A 33 24.46 14.67 24.79
CA ARG A 33 24.47 14.76 23.33
C ARG A 33 23.18 15.46 22.95
N THR A 34 23.14 16.76 23.03
CA THR A 34 22.19 17.59 22.30
C THR A 34 22.45 17.33 20.84
N LYS A 35 21.73 16.33 20.29
CA LYS A 35 21.65 16.12 18.84
C LYS A 35 20.85 17.29 18.30
N VAL A 36 21.52 18.42 18.06
CA VAL A 36 20.99 19.43 17.16
C VAL A 36 20.82 18.72 15.82
N ARG A 37 19.58 18.40 15.45
CA ARG A 37 19.28 17.91 14.11
C ARG A 37 19.54 19.10 13.19
N PRO A 38 20.36 18.94 12.12
CA PRO A 38 20.51 19.99 11.12
C PRO A 38 19.11 20.36 10.61
N GLU A 39 18.81 21.62 10.48
CA GLU A 39 17.51 22.10 10.02
C GLU A 39 17.30 21.83 8.51
N HIS A 40 18.34 21.44 7.77
CA HIS A 40 18.28 21.16 6.32
C HIS A 40 17.42 22.19 5.58
N ALA A 41 17.71 23.47 5.77
CA ALA A 41 16.95 24.57 5.19
C ALA A 41 17.02 24.60 3.65
N ASP A 42 18.00 23.91 3.08
CA ASP A 42 18.26 23.72 1.65
C ASP A 42 17.61 22.44 1.08
N ALA A 43 16.81 21.72 1.87
CA ALA A 43 16.19 20.48 1.43
C ALA A 43 15.11 20.76 0.37
N VAL A 44 15.17 20.03 -0.74
CA VAL A 44 14.12 20.02 -1.75
C VAL A 44 13.07 18.93 -1.43
N ILE A 45 11.84 19.19 -1.85
CA ILE A 45 10.75 18.22 -1.63
C ILE A 45 10.75 17.24 -2.79
N GLY A 46 10.71 15.94 -2.46
CA GLY A 46 10.57 14.90 -3.47
C GLY A 46 9.50 13.88 -3.09
N ARG A 47 9.09 13.09 -4.07
CA ARG A 47 8.17 11.95 -3.91
C ARG A 47 8.91 10.65 -4.25
N VAL A 48 8.84 9.67 -3.38
CA VAL A 48 9.46 8.35 -3.60
C VAL A 48 8.67 7.59 -4.67
N LEU A 49 9.28 7.33 -5.81
CA LEU A 49 8.70 6.54 -6.90
C LEU A 49 8.94 5.04 -6.73
N GLY A 50 10.05 4.66 -6.11
CA GLY A 50 10.39 3.26 -5.92
C GLY A 50 11.49 3.06 -4.89
N VAL A 51 11.54 1.84 -4.36
CA VAL A 51 12.53 1.44 -3.35
C VAL A 51 13.21 0.17 -3.80
N ASP A 52 14.55 0.20 -3.98
CA ASP A 52 15.33 -0.97 -4.31
C ASP A 52 16.62 -1.03 -3.45
N ARG A 53 16.75 -2.07 -2.62
CA ARG A 53 17.95 -2.40 -1.83
C ARG A 53 18.59 -1.20 -1.10
N GLY A 54 17.75 -0.31 -0.55
CA GLY A 54 18.22 0.87 0.20
C GLY A 54 18.55 2.08 -0.65
N ARG A 55 18.30 2.01 -1.96
CA ARG A 55 18.25 3.15 -2.87
C ARG A 55 16.80 3.52 -3.15
N TYR A 56 16.55 4.77 -3.37
CA TYR A 56 15.23 5.36 -3.56
C TYR A 56 15.26 6.17 -4.85
N ALA A 57 14.36 5.85 -5.77
CA ALA A 57 14.05 6.72 -6.90
C ALA A 57 13.11 7.81 -6.37
N VAL A 58 13.48 9.07 -6.49
CA VAL A 58 12.72 10.20 -5.94
C VAL A 58 12.49 11.21 -7.05
N LEU A 59 11.24 11.55 -7.28
CA LEU A 59 10.82 12.62 -8.17
C LEU A 59 10.93 13.94 -7.42
N VAL A 60 11.74 14.85 -7.91
CA VAL A 60 11.91 16.22 -7.40
C VAL A 60 11.14 17.17 -8.29
N ASP A 61 10.68 18.29 -7.73
CA ASP A 61 9.91 19.32 -8.42
C ASP A 61 8.72 18.78 -9.22
N ALA A 62 8.03 17.79 -8.60
CA ALA A 62 6.89 17.11 -9.17
C ALA A 62 5.83 18.09 -9.69
N ASP A 63 5.39 17.88 -10.95
CA ASP A 63 4.42 18.70 -11.67
C ASP A 63 4.92 20.10 -12.07
N ALA A 64 6.21 20.42 -11.90
CA ALA A 64 6.89 21.62 -12.43
C ALA A 64 7.60 21.35 -13.77
N ASP A 65 8.06 22.41 -14.44
CA ASP A 65 8.74 22.28 -15.74
C ASP A 65 10.13 21.63 -15.63
N ASP A 66 10.75 21.72 -14.47
CA ASP A 66 12.06 21.14 -14.13
C ASP A 66 11.96 19.80 -13.37
N GLU A 67 10.80 19.18 -13.43
CA GLU A 67 10.56 17.86 -12.82
C GLU A 67 11.57 16.82 -13.33
N HIS A 68 12.26 16.19 -12.39
CA HIS A 68 13.25 15.16 -12.71
C HIS A 68 13.40 14.12 -11.60
N GLU A 69 13.99 12.97 -11.95
CA GLU A 69 14.22 11.87 -11.04
C GLU A 69 15.65 11.91 -10.49
N VAL A 70 15.78 11.73 -9.18
CA VAL A 70 17.08 11.61 -8.49
C VAL A 70 17.19 10.27 -7.78
N THR A 71 18.40 9.70 -7.73
CA THR A 71 18.69 8.55 -6.88
C THR A 71 19.11 9.04 -5.50
N ALA A 72 18.43 8.54 -4.46
CA ALA A 72 18.72 8.94 -3.10
C ALA A 72 19.01 7.73 -2.18
N THR A 73 19.69 8.00 -1.08
CA THR A 73 19.88 7.06 0.03
C THR A 73 19.25 7.63 1.30
N ARG A 74 19.00 6.76 2.28
CA ARG A 74 18.45 7.16 3.56
C ARG A 74 19.53 7.76 4.47
N ALA A 75 19.28 8.91 5.07
CA ALA A 75 20.13 9.48 6.09
C ALA A 75 20.13 8.62 7.38
N ARG A 76 21.25 8.62 8.09
CA ARG A 76 21.38 7.85 9.37
C ARG A 76 20.41 8.32 10.44
N GLU A 77 20.00 9.58 10.39
CA GLU A 77 19.07 10.22 11.33
C GLU A 77 17.67 9.60 11.28
N LEU A 78 17.26 9.09 10.10
CA LEU A 78 15.96 8.42 9.91
C LEU A 78 15.88 7.05 10.57
N ARG A 79 17.03 6.49 11.02
CA ARG A 79 17.12 5.21 11.73
C ARG A 79 16.29 4.10 11.06
N ARG A 80 15.24 3.60 11.78
CA ARG A 80 14.36 2.52 11.36
C ARG A 80 13.06 3.00 10.73
N ASN A 81 12.86 4.31 10.54
CA ASN A 81 11.67 4.79 9.87
C ASN A 81 11.63 4.22 8.46
N ALA A 82 10.63 3.40 8.18
CA ALA A 82 10.44 2.84 6.86
C ALA A 82 10.07 3.96 5.87
N ILE A 83 10.80 4.01 4.76
CA ILE A 83 10.47 4.86 3.62
C ILE A 83 9.80 3.95 2.60
N ALA A 84 8.64 4.33 2.12
CA ALA A 84 7.82 3.57 1.19
C ALA A 84 7.59 4.34 -0.12
N THR A 85 7.22 3.63 -1.17
CA THR A 85 6.73 4.25 -2.41
C THR A 85 5.53 5.15 -2.12
N GLY A 86 5.54 6.34 -2.69
CA GLY A 86 4.53 7.38 -2.46
C GLY A 86 4.85 8.35 -1.30
N ASP A 87 5.87 8.08 -0.48
CA ASP A 87 6.26 9.02 0.57
C ASP A 87 6.69 10.38 0.00
N ALA A 88 6.22 11.45 0.62
CA ALA A 88 6.80 12.78 0.45
C ALA A 88 8.02 12.89 1.39
N VAL A 89 9.14 13.33 0.85
CA VAL A 89 10.43 13.36 1.55
C VAL A 89 11.15 14.67 1.35
N ASP A 90 11.99 15.03 2.32
CA ASP A 90 12.96 16.10 2.17
C ASP A 90 14.30 15.48 1.77
N VAL A 91 14.88 16.01 0.68
CA VAL A 91 16.10 15.51 0.05
C VAL A 91 17.17 16.59 0.05
N VAL A 92 18.39 16.22 0.35
CA VAL A 92 19.57 17.11 0.34
C VAL A 92 20.74 16.48 -0.42
N GLY A 93 21.74 17.27 -0.70
CA GLY A 93 22.94 16.84 -1.43
C GLY A 93 22.82 17.11 -2.92
N ASP A 94 23.35 16.23 -3.75
CA ASP A 94 23.27 16.38 -5.19
C ASP A 94 21.89 15.90 -5.69
N THR A 95 21.05 16.87 -6.02
CA THR A 95 19.68 16.66 -6.52
C THR A 95 19.55 16.98 -8.00
N THR A 96 20.64 17.01 -8.77
CA THR A 96 20.60 17.28 -10.22
C THR A 96 20.00 16.14 -11.03
N GLY A 97 20.08 14.90 -10.52
CA GLY A 97 19.65 13.72 -11.26
C GLY A 97 20.65 13.21 -12.30
N ASP A 98 21.85 13.81 -12.37
CA ASP A 98 22.89 13.37 -13.29
C ASP A 98 23.37 11.94 -12.98
N GLU A 99 23.88 11.27 -14.02
CA GLU A 99 24.37 9.90 -13.86
C GLU A 99 25.49 9.81 -12.82
N GLY A 100 25.33 8.92 -11.83
CA GLY A 100 26.29 8.72 -10.75
C GLY A 100 26.11 9.64 -9.54
N THR A 101 25.21 10.62 -9.58
CA THR A 101 24.88 11.47 -8.44
C THR A 101 24.09 10.70 -7.38
N LEU A 102 24.20 11.11 -6.11
CA LEU A 102 23.54 10.45 -5.00
C LEU A 102 23.05 11.47 -3.98
N ALA A 103 21.76 11.68 -3.93
CA ALA A 103 21.08 12.49 -2.94
C ALA A 103 20.86 11.74 -1.61
N ARG A 104 20.32 12.43 -0.63
CA ARG A 104 20.05 11.87 0.70
C ARG A 104 18.68 12.32 1.22
N ILE A 105 17.83 11.35 1.55
CA ILE A 105 16.56 11.58 2.24
C ILE A 105 16.85 11.84 3.72
N VAL A 106 16.48 13.02 4.21
CA VAL A 106 16.72 13.47 5.59
C VAL A 106 15.47 13.51 6.44
N ARG A 107 14.27 13.57 5.80
CA ARG A 107 12.98 13.56 6.49
C ARG A 107 11.94 12.86 5.64
N VAL A 108 11.04 12.10 6.29
CA VAL A 108 9.77 11.64 5.73
C VAL A 108 8.70 12.58 6.25
N ARG A 109 7.90 13.16 5.36
CA ARG A 109 6.81 14.08 5.70
C ARG A 109 5.59 13.33 6.20
N GLY A 110 4.60 14.04 6.73
CA GLY A 110 3.33 13.45 7.17
C GLY A 110 2.65 12.68 6.04
N ARG A 111 2.14 11.51 6.35
CA ARG A 111 1.40 10.64 5.43
C ARG A 111 -0.09 10.90 5.59
N SER A 112 -0.80 11.05 4.47
CA SER A 112 -2.27 11.17 4.44
C SER A 112 -2.94 9.79 4.54
N THR A 113 -2.38 8.79 3.87
CA THR A 113 -2.87 7.41 3.83
C THR A 113 -1.71 6.44 3.93
N LEU A 114 -2.00 5.21 4.35
CA LEU A 114 -0.98 4.21 4.56
C LEU A 114 -1.51 2.80 4.32
N LEU A 115 -0.99 2.12 3.30
CA LEU A 115 -1.24 0.71 3.09
C LEU A 115 -0.16 -0.13 3.76
N ARG A 116 -0.60 -1.07 4.59
CA ARG A 116 0.27 -1.95 5.38
C ARG A 116 0.06 -3.40 4.96
N ARG A 117 1.09 -4.19 5.16
CA ARG A 117 1.06 -5.63 5.03
C ARG A 117 1.62 -6.24 6.30
N SER A 118 0.89 -7.16 6.90
CA SER A 118 1.47 -8.14 7.81
C SER A 118 2.01 -9.33 7.03
N ALA A 119 3.00 -10.02 7.55
CA ALA A 119 3.52 -11.22 6.92
C ALA A 119 2.50 -12.35 7.00
N ASP A 120 1.70 -12.37 8.07
CA ASP A 120 0.61 -13.29 8.33
C ASP A 120 -0.44 -12.56 9.19
N ASP A 121 -1.70 -13.02 9.23
CA ASP A 121 -2.77 -12.40 10.05
C ASP A 121 -2.46 -12.41 11.56
N THR A 122 -1.51 -13.23 11.97
CA THR A 122 -0.99 -13.33 13.36
C THR A 122 0.29 -12.52 13.60
N ASP A 123 0.95 -12.01 12.55
CA ASP A 123 2.21 -11.29 12.69
C ASP A 123 1.94 -9.82 13.08
N ARG A 124 2.46 -9.42 14.24
CA ARG A 124 2.40 -8.04 14.74
C ARG A 124 3.35 -7.08 14.01
N VAL A 125 4.20 -7.59 13.13
CA VAL A 125 5.15 -6.76 12.38
C VAL A 125 4.52 -6.29 11.08
N GLU A 126 3.95 -5.11 11.12
CA GLU A 126 3.41 -4.44 9.95
C GLU A 126 4.51 -3.80 9.12
N ARG A 127 4.48 -4.03 7.82
CA ARG A 127 5.35 -3.36 6.85
C ARG A 127 4.53 -2.38 6.02
N VAL A 128 4.98 -1.14 6.00
CA VAL A 128 4.44 -0.13 5.08
C VAL A 128 4.80 -0.54 3.66
N ILE A 129 3.80 -0.57 2.80
CA ILE A 129 3.96 -0.92 1.38
C ILE A 129 3.92 0.34 0.53
N VAL A 130 2.85 1.13 0.70
CA VAL A 130 2.59 2.36 -0.05
C VAL A 130 2.08 3.43 0.91
N ALA A 131 2.52 4.66 0.70
CA ALA A 131 2.06 5.84 1.40
C ALA A 131 1.39 6.83 0.44
N ASN A 132 0.49 7.65 0.98
CA ASN A 132 -0.14 8.76 0.27
C ASN A 132 -0.89 8.37 -1.02
N ALA A 133 -1.32 7.12 -1.16
CA ALA A 133 -2.24 6.71 -2.21
C ALA A 133 -3.67 7.10 -1.82
N ASP A 134 -4.47 7.48 -2.79
CA ASP A 134 -5.87 7.87 -2.59
C ASP A 134 -6.87 6.94 -3.30
N GLN A 135 -6.37 6.05 -4.17
CA GLN A 135 -7.16 5.01 -4.82
C GLN A 135 -6.52 3.63 -4.75
N LEU A 136 -7.36 2.59 -4.74
CA LEU A 136 -6.97 1.18 -4.84
C LEU A 136 -7.74 0.52 -6.00
N LEU A 137 -7.06 0.20 -7.09
CA LEU A 137 -7.64 -0.55 -8.21
C LEU A 137 -7.47 -2.05 -7.98
N ILE A 138 -8.57 -2.71 -7.64
CA ILE A 138 -8.65 -4.16 -7.42
C ILE A 138 -8.85 -4.83 -8.76
N VAL A 139 -7.89 -5.64 -9.21
CA VAL A 139 -7.95 -6.37 -10.48
C VAL A 139 -8.26 -7.83 -10.23
N VAL A 140 -9.35 -8.32 -10.83
CA VAL A 140 -9.84 -9.70 -10.71
C VAL A 140 -10.08 -10.26 -12.10
N ALA A 141 -9.84 -11.54 -12.32
CA ALA A 141 -10.24 -12.20 -13.56
C ALA A 141 -11.66 -12.77 -13.43
N ALA A 142 -12.48 -12.70 -14.47
CA ALA A 142 -13.78 -13.36 -14.53
C ALA A 142 -13.64 -14.90 -14.53
N ALA A 143 -12.52 -15.39 -15.09
CA ALA A 143 -12.11 -16.78 -15.07
C ALA A 143 -10.58 -16.89 -15.19
N ASP A 144 -10.02 -18.02 -14.77
CA ASP A 144 -8.61 -18.37 -14.90
C ASP A 144 -7.63 -17.24 -14.45
N PRO A 145 -7.48 -17.05 -13.14
CA PRO A 145 -8.02 -17.83 -12.04
C PRO A 145 -9.49 -17.49 -11.73
N GLU A 146 -10.18 -18.43 -11.08
CA GLU A 146 -11.54 -18.21 -10.60
C GLU A 146 -11.60 -17.01 -9.63
N PRO A 147 -12.58 -16.09 -9.79
CA PRO A 147 -12.72 -14.94 -8.94
C PRO A 147 -13.10 -15.33 -7.50
N ARG A 148 -12.45 -14.70 -6.52
CA ARG A 148 -12.65 -15.00 -5.10
C ARG A 148 -13.22 -13.77 -4.38
N THR A 149 -14.51 -13.80 -4.07
CA THR A 149 -15.19 -12.70 -3.37
C THR A 149 -14.48 -12.32 -2.07
N ARG A 150 -14.11 -13.30 -1.23
CA ARG A 150 -13.39 -13.06 0.04
C ARG A 150 -12.06 -12.34 -0.13
N LEU A 151 -11.35 -12.56 -1.24
CA LEU A 151 -10.10 -11.84 -1.52
C LEU A 151 -10.36 -10.37 -1.84
N VAL A 152 -11.42 -10.10 -2.60
CA VAL A 152 -11.83 -8.72 -2.90
C VAL A 152 -12.31 -8.03 -1.62
N ASP A 153 -13.10 -8.71 -0.79
CA ASP A 153 -13.53 -8.18 0.50
C ASP A 153 -12.32 -7.76 1.38
N ARG A 154 -11.26 -8.58 1.44
CA ARG A 154 -10.03 -8.22 2.16
C ARG A 154 -9.35 -6.97 1.58
N TYR A 155 -9.34 -6.80 0.27
CA TYR A 155 -8.82 -5.59 -0.36
C TYR A 155 -9.69 -4.37 -0.06
N LEU A 156 -11.02 -4.53 -0.06
CA LEU A 156 -11.96 -3.47 0.27
C LEU A 156 -11.81 -3.02 1.73
N VAL A 157 -11.73 -3.96 2.66
CA VAL A 157 -11.49 -3.67 4.07
C VAL A 157 -10.19 -2.88 4.25
N ALA A 158 -9.09 -3.32 3.63
CA ALA A 158 -7.82 -2.62 3.72
C ALA A 158 -7.87 -1.20 3.09
N ALA A 159 -8.64 -1.02 2.01
CA ALA A 159 -8.83 0.29 1.38
C ALA A 159 -9.63 1.23 2.29
N TYR A 160 -10.76 0.76 2.79
CA TYR A 160 -11.63 1.56 3.65
C TYR A 160 -10.96 1.93 4.97
N ASP A 161 -10.27 0.99 5.62
CA ASP A 161 -9.50 1.26 6.83
C ASP A 161 -8.41 2.32 6.61
N ALA A 162 -7.74 2.28 5.46
CA ALA A 162 -6.73 3.27 5.09
C ALA A 162 -7.30 4.60 4.58
N GLY A 163 -8.62 4.75 4.44
CA GLY A 163 -9.25 5.93 3.83
C GLY A 163 -8.98 6.06 2.33
N ILE A 164 -8.80 4.95 1.63
CA ILE A 164 -8.47 4.88 0.20
C ILE A 164 -9.70 4.46 -0.58
N ARG A 165 -10.02 5.18 -1.67
CA ARG A 165 -11.18 4.90 -2.52
C ARG A 165 -10.94 3.63 -3.37
N PRO A 166 -11.77 2.57 -3.25
CA PRO A 166 -11.64 1.39 -4.07
C PRO A 166 -12.24 1.58 -5.47
N LEU A 167 -11.61 0.94 -6.45
CA LEU A 167 -12.08 0.73 -7.83
C LEU A 167 -11.98 -0.78 -8.12
N LEU A 168 -12.86 -1.31 -8.96
CA LEU A 168 -12.85 -2.72 -9.33
C LEU A 168 -12.71 -2.89 -10.84
N CYS A 169 -11.73 -3.66 -11.29
CA CYS A 169 -11.57 -4.04 -12.70
C CYS A 169 -11.67 -5.55 -12.85
N VAL A 170 -12.69 -6.02 -13.56
CA VAL A 170 -12.87 -7.44 -13.91
C VAL A 170 -12.31 -7.68 -15.29
N THR A 171 -11.23 -8.43 -15.37
CA THR A 171 -10.57 -8.80 -16.63
C THR A 171 -11.07 -10.14 -17.15
N LYS A 172 -10.67 -10.51 -18.37
CA LYS A 172 -10.99 -11.79 -19.01
C LYS A 172 -12.50 -12.07 -19.09
N ALA A 173 -13.31 -11.03 -19.26
CA ALA A 173 -14.75 -11.16 -19.45
C ALA A 173 -15.14 -11.79 -20.80
N ASP A 174 -14.16 -12.14 -21.62
CA ASP A 174 -14.29 -13.02 -22.79
C ASP A 174 -14.32 -14.51 -22.41
N LEU A 175 -13.86 -14.90 -21.23
CA LEU A 175 -13.83 -16.29 -20.77
C LEU A 175 -15.05 -16.66 -19.92
N ALA A 176 -15.64 -15.71 -19.20
CA ALA A 176 -16.84 -15.91 -18.40
C ALA A 176 -17.61 -14.59 -18.22
N ASP A 177 -18.93 -14.68 -18.01
CA ASP A 177 -19.76 -13.52 -17.66
C ASP A 177 -19.38 -12.99 -16.26
N PRO A 178 -18.96 -11.72 -16.12
CA PRO A 178 -18.62 -11.13 -14.84
C PRO A 178 -19.84 -10.76 -13.98
N ALA A 179 -21.06 -10.72 -14.54
CA ALA A 179 -22.26 -10.21 -13.86
C ALA A 179 -22.57 -10.96 -12.53
N PRO A 180 -22.52 -12.31 -12.46
CA PRO A 180 -22.79 -13.01 -11.21
C PRO A 180 -21.76 -12.68 -10.10
N PHE A 181 -20.52 -12.44 -10.48
CA PHE A 181 -19.48 -12.03 -9.54
C PHE A 181 -19.70 -10.59 -9.07
N LEU A 182 -20.00 -9.67 -9.98
CA LEU A 182 -20.24 -8.25 -9.68
C LEU A 182 -21.47 -8.03 -8.81
N ALA A 183 -22.48 -8.89 -8.91
CA ALA A 183 -23.68 -8.84 -8.08
C ALA A 183 -23.35 -8.88 -6.56
N ASN A 184 -22.24 -9.51 -6.14
CA ASN A 184 -21.79 -9.51 -4.74
C ASN A 184 -21.39 -8.12 -4.23
N PHE A 185 -21.12 -7.17 -5.12
CA PHE A 185 -20.64 -5.82 -4.79
C PHE A 185 -21.65 -4.74 -5.17
N ALA A 186 -22.85 -5.11 -5.62
CA ALA A 186 -23.89 -4.15 -6.05
C ALA A 186 -24.34 -3.20 -4.92
N GLY A 187 -24.23 -3.63 -3.66
CA GLY A 187 -24.51 -2.78 -2.48
C GLY A 187 -23.39 -1.80 -2.13
N LEU A 188 -22.26 -1.82 -2.87
CA LEU A 188 -21.12 -0.93 -2.66
C LEU A 188 -21.06 0.11 -3.78
N ASP A 189 -20.78 1.36 -3.42
CA ASP A 189 -20.57 2.43 -4.40
C ASP A 189 -19.13 2.40 -4.93
N ILE A 190 -18.82 1.38 -5.74
CA ILE A 190 -17.48 1.13 -6.29
C ILE A 190 -17.54 1.25 -7.81
N PRO A 191 -16.80 2.20 -8.43
CA PRO A 191 -16.64 2.25 -9.87
C PRO A 191 -16.08 0.94 -10.40
N THR A 192 -16.74 0.37 -11.40
CA THR A 192 -16.42 -0.96 -11.92
C THR A 192 -16.11 -0.90 -13.41
N PHE A 193 -15.03 -1.54 -13.83
CA PHE A 193 -14.60 -1.66 -15.21
C PHE A 193 -14.59 -3.14 -15.63
N THR A 194 -15.02 -3.41 -16.86
CA THR A 194 -14.97 -4.76 -17.42
C THR A 194 -14.06 -4.78 -18.64
N SER A 195 -13.05 -5.65 -18.62
CA SER A 195 -12.05 -5.78 -19.68
C SER A 195 -12.12 -7.14 -20.32
N ARG A 196 -12.04 -7.16 -21.66
CA ARG A 196 -11.98 -8.35 -22.51
C ARG A 196 -10.68 -8.34 -23.30
N ARG A 197 -10.27 -9.50 -23.78
CA ARG A 197 -9.11 -9.60 -24.66
C ARG A 197 -9.35 -8.75 -25.93
N GLY A 198 -8.44 -7.82 -26.21
CA GLY A 198 -8.54 -6.91 -27.35
C GLY A 198 -9.55 -5.77 -27.20
N ALA A 199 -10.29 -5.69 -26.08
CA ALA A 199 -11.24 -4.62 -25.80
C ALA A 199 -11.17 -4.21 -24.32
N MET A 200 -10.06 -3.56 -23.96
CA MET A 200 -9.84 -2.98 -22.64
C MET A 200 -10.37 -1.55 -22.63
N PRO A 201 -11.20 -1.13 -21.64
CA PRO A 201 -11.75 0.22 -21.57
C PRO A 201 -10.68 1.21 -21.02
N LEU A 202 -9.56 1.33 -21.74
CA LEU A 202 -8.40 2.09 -21.29
C LEU A 202 -8.72 3.55 -21.05
N GLY A 203 -9.53 4.19 -21.90
CA GLY A 203 -9.90 5.59 -21.75
C GLY A 203 -10.71 5.83 -20.47
N GLU A 204 -11.66 4.95 -20.14
CA GLU A 204 -12.48 5.07 -18.92
C GLU A 204 -11.65 4.83 -17.67
N ILE A 205 -10.80 3.80 -17.69
CA ILE A 205 -9.88 3.52 -16.58
C ILE A 205 -8.91 4.70 -16.39
N ALA A 206 -8.28 5.17 -17.47
CA ALA A 206 -7.33 6.28 -17.41
C ALA A 206 -7.99 7.56 -16.87
N ALA A 207 -9.21 7.88 -17.32
CA ALA A 207 -9.96 9.03 -16.83
C ALA A 207 -10.23 8.93 -15.30
N ALA A 208 -10.51 7.72 -14.79
CA ALA A 208 -10.69 7.50 -13.36
C ALA A 208 -9.37 7.60 -12.55
N LEU A 209 -8.21 7.46 -13.22
CA LEU A 209 -6.89 7.54 -12.57
C LEU A 209 -6.28 8.95 -12.60
N VAL A 210 -6.77 9.84 -13.48
CA VAL A 210 -6.26 11.21 -13.58
C VAL A 210 -6.47 11.96 -12.26
N GLY A 211 -5.43 12.66 -11.80
CA GLY A 211 -5.43 13.40 -10.53
C GLY A 211 -5.19 12.53 -9.30
N HIS A 212 -5.08 11.21 -9.47
CA HIS A 212 -5.01 10.26 -8.37
C HIS A 212 -3.69 9.47 -8.32
N ARG A 213 -3.42 8.89 -7.15
CA ARG A 213 -2.34 7.93 -6.90
C ARG A 213 -2.98 6.59 -6.58
N THR A 214 -3.02 5.72 -7.58
CA THR A 214 -3.77 4.47 -7.56
C THR A 214 -2.86 3.28 -7.34
N VAL A 215 -3.06 2.55 -6.27
CA VAL A 215 -2.38 1.26 -6.03
C VAL A 215 -3.10 0.16 -6.78
N LEU A 216 -2.37 -0.69 -7.51
CA LEU A 216 -2.91 -1.87 -8.16
C LEU A 216 -2.69 -3.11 -7.30
N VAL A 217 -3.78 -3.83 -7.05
CA VAL A 217 -3.75 -5.10 -6.31
C VAL A 217 -4.53 -6.18 -7.05
N GLY A 218 -4.26 -7.43 -6.73
CA GLY A 218 -4.96 -8.58 -7.31
C GLY A 218 -4.06 -9.80 -7.37
N HIS A 219 -4.66 -10.97 -7.52
CA HIS A 219 -3.97 -12.25 -7.56
C HIS A 219 -3.01 -12.35 -8.78
N SER A 220 -2.07 -13.30 -8.72
CA SER A 220 -1.23 -13.62 -9.88
C SER A 220 -2.09 -14.13 -11.05
N GLY A 221 -1.75 -13.72 -12.28
CA GLY A 221 -2.45 -14.17 -13.48
C GLY A 221 -3.77 -13.48 -13.80
N VAL A 222 -4.23 -12.51 -12.99
CA VAL A 222 -5.47 -11.76 -13.27
C VAL A 222 -5.33 -10.68 -14.36
N GLY A 223 -4.12 -10.42 -14.88
CA GLY A 223 -3.92 -9.44 -15.94
C GLY A 223 -3.43 -8.06 -15.48
N LYS A 224 -2.97 -7.90 -14.21
CA LYS A 224 -2.41 -6.62 -13.72
C LYS A 224 -1.32 -6.05 -14.61
N SER A 225 -0.28 -6.84 -14.91
CA SER A 225 0.84 -6.38 -15.74
C SER A 225 0.39 -6.00 -17.15
N THR A 226 -0.58 -6.71 -17.71
CA THR A 226 -1.18 -6.36 -19.01
C THR A 226 -1.88 -5.00 -18.93
N LEU A 227 -2.62 -4.74 -17.85
CA LEU A 227 -3.30 -3.47 -17.63
C LEU A 227 -2.27 -2.33 -17.43
N VAL A 228 -1.24 -2.55 -16.59
CA VAL A 228 -0.17 -1.57 -16.36
C VAL A 228 0.53 -1.21 -17.66
N ASN A 229 0.95 -2.20 -18.44
CA ASN A 229 1.63 -1.98 -19.72
C ASN A 229 0.75 -1.26 -20.76
N ALA A 230 -0.57 -1.48 -20.70
CA ALA A 230 -1.52 -0.77 -21.57
C ALA A 230 -1.73 0.69 -21.12
N LEU A 231 -1.77 0.96 -19.80
CA LEU A 231 -1.90 2.30 -19.25
C LEU A 231 -0.60 3.11 -19.36
N VAL A 232 0.55 2.45 -19.23
CA VAL A 232 1.88 3.06 -19.27
C VAL A 232 2.78 2.28 -20.23
N PRO A 233 2.68 2.52 -21.55
CA PRO A 233 3.47 1.78 -22.55
C PRO A 233 4.99 1.93 -22.40
N SER A 234 5.44 2.97 -21.70
CA SER A 234 6.85 3.17 -21.36
C SER A 234 7.33 2.34 -20.15
N ALA A 235 6.43 1.67 -19.43
CA ALA A 235 6.77 0.89 -18.24
C ALA A 235 7.76 -0.24 -18.54
N ASP A 236 7.67 -0.90 -19.69
CA ASP A 236 8.63 -1.92 -20.12
C ASP A 236 10.05 -1.36 -20.30
N ARG A 237 10.18 -0.07 -20.63
CA ARG A 237 11.46 0.63 -20.73
C ARG A 237 11.96 1.12 -19.37
N ALA A 238 11.06 1.59 -18.51
CA ALA A 238 11.40 2.08 -17.16
C ALA A 238 11.87 0.93 -16.24
N THR A 239 11.30 -0.24 -16.34
CA THR A 239 11.80 -1.44 -15.64
C THR A 239 13.21 -1.84 -16.10
N GLY A 240 13.61 -1.47 -17.32
CA GLY A 240 14.98 -1.62 -17.83
C GLY A 240 15.98 -0.66 -17.18
N HIS A 241 15.59 0.59 -16.92
CA HIS A 241 16.50 1.61 -16.35
C HIS A 241 16.79 1.39 -14.86
N VAL A 242 15.84 0.92 -14.06
CA VAL A 242 16.09 0.52 -12.66
C VAL A 242 17.03 -0.69 -12.57
N ASN A 243 17.15 -1.47 -13.64
CA ASN A 243 18.02 -2.66 -13.71
C ASN A 243 19.42 -2.42 -14.30
N VAL A 244 19.74 -1.25 -14.84
CA VAL A 244 21.06 -0.96 -15.46
C VAL A 244 22.21 -1.04 -14.44
N VAL A 245 21.92 -0.85 -13.14
CA VAL A 245 22.94 -0.93 -12.08
C VAL A 245 23.29 -2.39 -11.67
N THR A 246 22.47 -3.40 -12.02
CA THR A 246 22.69 -4.79 -11.58
C THR A 246 22.93 -5.81 -12.69
N GLY A 247 22.87 -5.45 -13.97
CA GLY A 247 23.29 -6.30 -15.10
C GLY A 247 22.56 -7.65 -15.24
N ARG A 248 21.40 -7.88 -14.62
CA ARG A 248 20.63 -9.11 -14.75
C ARG A 248 19.21 -8.84 -15.22
N GLY A 249 19.01 -9.13 -16.50
CA GLY A 249 17.71 -9.11 -17.15
C GLY A 249 16.81 -10.28 -16.76
N ARG A 250 15.50 -10.06 -16.97
CA ARG A 250 14.33 -10.95 -16.95
C ARG A 250 13.71 -11.28 -15.60
N HIS A 251 12.48 -10.74 -15.46
CA HIS A 251 11.35 -11.28 -14.68
C HIS A 251 11.61 -11.59 -13.20
N THR A 252 11.58 -10.55 -12.38
CA THR A 252 10.91 -10.50 -11.08
C THR A 252 11.23 -9.16 -10.42
N SER A 253 10.57 -8.09 -10.83
CA SER A 253 10.54 -6.87 -10.02
C SER A 253 9.78 -7.23 -8.74
N SER A 254 10.49 -7.49 -7.66
CA SER A 254 9.92 -7.63 -6.33
C SER A 254 9.68 -6.27 -5.67
N SER A 255 9.98 -5.19 -6.37
CA SER A 255 9.95 -3.82 -5.85
C SER A 255 8.67 -3.11 -6.29
N THR A 256 8.03 -2.41 -5.35
CA THR A 256 6.90 -1.52 -5.63
C THR A 256 7.40 -0.31 -6.41
N VAL A 257 6.75 0.02 -7.52
CA VAL A 257 7.12 1.15 -8.37
C VAL A 257 5.90 2.01 -8.71
N SER A 258 6.08 3.33 -8.70
CA SER A 258 5.10 4.31 -9.13
C SER A 258 5.38 4.73 -10.56
N LEU A 259 4.39 4.59 -11.42
CA LEU A 259 4.47 4.88 -12.86
C LEU A 259 3.46 5.99 -13.20
N ARG A 260 3.84 6.88 -14.09
CA ARG A 260 2.97 7.98 -14.51
C ARG A 260 2.02 7.51 -15.61
N VAL A 261 0.73 7.83 -15.43
CA VAL A 261 -0.31 7.72 -16.45
C VAL A 261 -0.56 9.11 -17.01
N GLU A 262 -0.53 9.24 -18.32
CA GLU A 262 -0.78 10.51 -19.02
C GLU A 262 -1.89 10.33 -20.03
N THR A 263 -2.87 11.24 -20.01
CA THR A 263 -3.97 11.34 -20.98
C THR A 263 -3.84 12.65 -21.76
N GLY A 264 -4.47 12.71 -22.90
CA GLY A 264 -4.50 13.90 -23.73
C GLY A 264 -4.23 13.63 -25.20
N PRO A 265 -4.37 14.67 -26.05
CA PRO A 265 -4.05 14.59 -27.47
C PRO A 265 -2.59 14.14 -27.70
N GLY A 266 -2.41 13.10 -28.50
CA GLY A 266 -1.08 12.55 -28.81
C GLY A 266 -0.53 11.52 -27.81
N THR A 267 -1.20 11.28 -26.70
CA THR A 267 -0.88 10.16 -25.81
C THR A 267 -1.53 8.85 -26.30
N ALA A 268 -1.01 7.71 -25.85
CA ALA A 268 -1.57 6.40 -26.20
C ALA A 268 -3.01 6.20 -25.68
N LEU A 269 -3.39 6.93 -24.62
CA LEU A 269 -4.70 6.82 -23.97
C LEU A 269 -5.74 7.80 -24.53
N GLY A 270 -5.30 8.87 -25.21
CA GLY A 270 -6.19 9.93 -25.69
C GLY A 270 -6.92 10.65 -24.56
N GLY A 271 -8.09 11.23 -24.86
CA GLY A 271 -8.94 11.91 -23.88
C GLY A 271 -8.53 13.34 -23.57
N GLU A 272 -9.07 13.89 -22.48
CA GLU A 272 -8.68 15.20 -21.96
C GLU A 272 -7.28 15.12 -21.33
N PRO A 273 -6.50 16.22 -21.43
CA PRO A 273 -5.19 16.29 -20.80
C PRO A 273 -5.25 16.06 -19.30
N GLY A 274 -4.46 15.12 -18.81
CA GLY A 274 -4.41 14.81 -17.38
C GLY A 274 -3.25 13.92 -17.03
N ARG A 275 -2.87 13.93 -15.76
CA ARG A 275 -1.81 13.11 -15.20
C ARG A 275 -2.31 12.37 -13.97
N GLY A 276 -1.90 11.14 -13.80
CA GLY A 276 -2.16 10.31 -12.63
C GLY A 276 -1.00 9.37 -12.36
N TRP A 277 -1.07 8.61 -11.29
CA TRP A 277 -0.03 7.68 -10.90
C TRP A 277 -0.60 6.29 -10.63
N VAL A 278 0.06 5.29 -11.18
CA VAL A 278 -0.21 3.88 -10.92
C VAL A 278 0.95 3.32 -10.11
N ILE A 279 0.66 2.74 -8.96
CA ILE A 279 1.64 2.10 -8.10
C ILE A 279 1.45 0.59 -8.23
N ASP A 280 2.35 -0.05 -8.97
CA ASP A 280 2.35 -1.51 -9.10
C ASP A 280 3.03 -2.13 -7.88
N THR A 281 2.35 -3.10 -7.29
CA THR A 281 2.78 -3.79 -6.07
C THR A 281 2.96 -5.28 -6.34
N PRO A 282 4.10 -5.68 -6.95
CA PRO A 282 4.35 -7.08 -7.26
C PRO A 282 4.33 -7.95 -6.01
N GLY A 283 3.67 -9.10 -6.09
CA GLY A 283 3.69 -10.10 -5.02
C GLY A 283 2.79 -9.82 -3.81
N ILE A 284 2.02 -8.72 -3.80
CA ILE A 284 0.98 -8.53 -2.78
C ILE A 284 -0.22 -9.37 -3.17
N ARG A 285 -0.40 -10.46 -2.43
CA ARG A 285 -1.50 -11.41 -2.62
C ARG A 285 -2.65 -11.21 -1.65
N SER A 286 -2.37 -10.60 -0.49
CA SER A 286 -3.36 -10.26 0.53
C SER A 286 -2.80 -9.18 1.45
N PHE A 287 -3.70 -8.45 2.09
CA PHE A 287 -3.37 -7.59 3.22
C PHE A 287 -3.67 -8.32 4.52
N GLY A 288 -2.82 -8.14 5.54
CA GLY A 288 -3.15 -8.53 6.89
C GLY A 288 -4.19 -7.55 7.46
N LEU A 289 -5.19 -8.08 8.15
CA LEU A 289 -6.30 -7.29 8.66
C LEU A 289 -6.27 -7.14 10.20
N GLY A 290 -5.20 -7.59 10.85
CA GLY A 290 -5.10 -7.57 12.31
C GLY A 290 -5.04 -6.18 12.96
N HIS A 291 -4.92 -5.13 12.16
CA HIS A 291 -4.89 -3.72 12.62
C HIS A 291 -6.13 -2.91 12.21
N VAL A 292 -7.07 -3.54 11.51
CA VAL A 292 -8.26 -2.85 10.96
C VAL A 292 -9.17 -2.39 12.09
N ASP A 293 -9.59 -1.14 12.01
CA ASP A 293 -10.60 -0.55 12.86
C ASP A 293 -11.99 -0.71 12.21
N PRO A 294 -12.94 -1.47 12.81
CA PRO A 294 -14.30 -1.62 12.31
C PRO A 294 -15.00 -0.29 12.03
N ASP A 295 -14.73 0.74 12.83
CA ASP A 295 -15.33 2.06 12.67
C ASP A 295 -14.91 2.72 11.37
N ASN A 296 -13.70 2.46 10.86
CA ASN A 296 -13.27 2.98 9.57
C ASN A 296 -14.06 2.37 8.41
N ILE A 297 -14.42 1.08 8.54
CA ILE A 297 -15.26 0.41 7.54
C ILE A 297 -16.67 1.02 7.54
N LEU A 298 -17.27 1.18 8.72
CA LEU A 298 -18.59 1.79 8.85
C LEU A 298 -18.63 3.22 8.28
N ARG A 299 -17.63 4.06 8.58
CA ARG A 299 -17.53 5.45 8.06
C ARG A 299 -17.49 5.51 6.54
N SER A 300 -17.04 4.44 5.87
CA SER A 300 -17.03 4.38 4.40
C SER A 300 -18.42 4.18 3.79
N PHE A 301 -19.42 3.86 4.61
CA PHE A 301 -20.82 3.79 4.26
C PHE A 301 -21.53 4.98 4.90
N THR A 302 -21.41 6.15 4.33
CA THR A 302 -21.87 7.42 4.92
C THR A 302 -23.31 7.36 5.39
N ASP A 303 -24.22 6.80 4.57
CA ASP A 303 -25.65 6.63 4.88
C ASP A 303 -25.90 5.68 6.07
N LEU A 304 -25.13 4.59 6.18
CA LEU A 304 -25.22 3.67 7.31
C LEU A 304 -24.55 4.25 8.56
N SER A 305 -23.45 4.97 8.41
CA SER A 305 -22.72 5.59 9.51
C SER A 305 -23.57 6.63 10.24
N GLU A 306 -24.32 7.47 9.51
CA GLU A 306 -25.26 8.45 10.09
C GLU A 306 -26.36 7.76 10.92
N ILE A 307 -26.89 6.63 10.44
CA ILE A 307 -27.93 5.88 11.16
C ILE A 307 -27.34 5.17 12.38
N ALA A 308 -26.12 4.68 12.26
CA ALA A 308 -25.42 3.94 13.32
C ALA A 308 -25.13 4.79 14.57
N GLU A 309 -25.17 6.13 14.49
CA GLU A 309 -25.13 7.02 15.65
C GLU A 309 -26.27 6.73 16.63
N GLY A 310 -27.38 6.17 16.16
CA GLY A 310 -28.52 5.74 16.98
C GLY A 310 -28.38 4.36 17.61
N CYS A 311 -27.32 3.62 17.35
CA CYS A 311 -27.09 2.29 17.90
C CYS A 311 -26.69 2.32 19.39
N PRO A 312 -26.96 1.25 20.14
CA PRO A 312 -26.42 1.08 21.50
C PRO A 312 -24.89 1.10 21.51
N ARG A 313 -24.32 1.53 22.63
CA ARG A 313 -22.86 1.49 22.81
C ARG A 313 -22.30 0.09 22.66
N GLY A 314 -21.27 -0.07 21.82
CA GLY A 314 -20.63 -1.35 21.57
C GLY A 314 -21.40 -2.25 20.60
N CYS A 315 -22.34 -1.69 19.85
CA CYS A 315 -23.00 -2.42 18.76
C CYS A 315 -21.96 -2.86 17.72
N THR A 316 -21.95 -4.14 17.41
CA THR A 316 -21.07 -4.73 16.39
C THR A 316 -21.59 -4.55 14.98
N HIS A 317 -22.86 -4.14 14.81
CA HIS A 317 -23.60 -4.07 13.55
C HIS A 317 -23.69 -5.40 12.78
N LEU A 318 -23.27 -6.52 13.41
CA LEU A 318 -23.42 -7.88 12.85
C LEU A 318 -24.89 -8.34 12.95
N PRO A 319 -25.27 -9.41 12.25
CA PRO A 319 -26.66 -9.87 12.22
C PRO A 319 -27.26 -10.23 13.59
N ASP A 320 -26.41 -10.55 14.57
CA ASP A 320 -26.79 -10.93 15.95
C ASP A 320 -26.69 -9.77 16.94
N ALA A 321 -26.37 -8.56 16.47
CA ALA A 321 -26.29 -7.39 17.32
C ALA A 321 -27.69 -6.97 17.79
N PRO A 322 -27.96 -6.97 19.11
CA PRO A 322 -29.28 -6.59 19.61
C PRO A 322 -29.53 -5.08 19.40
N ASP A 323 -30.80 -4.72 19.11
CA ASP A 323 -31.27 -3.34 18.98
C ASP A 323 -30.42 -2.49 18.00
N CYS A 324 -29.95 -3.10 16.90
CA CYS A 324 -29.18 -2.41 15.90
C CYS A 324 -30.05 -1.46 15.07
N ALA A 325 -29.80 -0.15 15.16
CA ALA A 325 -30.55 0.88 14.43
C ALA A 325 -30.50 0.71 12.90
N LEU A 326 -29.49 0.01 12.36
CA LEU A 326 -29.40 -0.29 10.93
C LEU A 326 -30.48 -1.28 10.49
N ASP A 327 -30.82 -2.28 11.31
CA ASP A 327 -31.90 -3.23 11.02
C ASP A 327 -33.25 -2.50 11.00
N ASP A 328 -33.51 -1.64 11.99
CA ASP A 328 -34.71 -0.82 12.05
C ASP A 328 -34.82 0.11 10.86
N ALA A 329 -33.71 0.69 10.41
CA ALA A 329 -33.69 1.57 9.24
C ALA A 329 -34.03 0.83 7.94
N VAL A 330 -33.52 -0.38 7.77
CA VAL A 330 -33.83 -1.22 6.60
C VAL A 330 -35.27 -1.68 6.66
N ALA A 331 -35.77 -2.12 7.84
CA ALA A 331 -37.16 -2.54 8.01
C ALA A 331 -38.15 -1.41 7.75
N ALA A 332 -37.81 -0.17 8.13
CA ALA A 332 -38.60 1.03 7.88
C ALA A 332 -38.45 1.61 6.46
N GLY A 333 -37.63 1.02 5.60
CA GLY A 333 -37.40 1.50 4.23
C GLY A 333 -36.61 2.81 4.12
N ARG A 334 -35.95 3.27 5.19
CA ARG A 334 -35.22 4.57 5.22
C ARG A 334 -34.02 4.61 4.27
N LEU A 335 -33.50 3.44 3.87
CA LEU A 335 -32.34 3.31 2.98
C LEU A 335 -32.73 3.00 1.52
N GLY A 336 -34.02 3.04 1.19
CA GLY A 336 -34.53 2.72 -0.15
C GLY A 336 -34.34 1.24 -0.54
N ASP A 337 -34.47 0.96 -1.84
CA ASP A 337 -34.48 -0.43 -2.37
C ASP A 337 -33.14 -1.16 -2.20
N ILE A 338 -32.01 -0.44 -2.16
CA ILE A 338 -30.67 -1.01 -2.04
C ILE A 338 -30.21 -1.16 -0.58
N GLY A 339 -30.99 -0.64 0.39
CA GLY A 339 -30.57 -0.55 1.78
C GLY A 339 -30.19 -1.90 2.40
N ARG A 340 -30.97 -2.95 2.11
CA ARG A 340 -30.64 -4.30 2.54
C ARG A 340 -29.32 -4.79 1.97
N ALA A 341 -29.09 -4.63 0.66
CA ALA A 341 -27.86 -5.04 0.00
C ALA A 341 -26.63 -4.27 0.52
N ARG A 342 -26.82 -3.00 0.90
CA ARG A 342 -25.75 -2.20 1.51
C ARG A 342 -25.41 -2.69 2.92
N LEU A 343 -26.42 -2.95 3.75
CA LEU A 343 -26.23 -3.51 5.09
C LEU A 343 -25.58 -4.89 5.04
N ASP A 344 -26.02 -5.77 4.13
CA ASP A 344 -25.46 -7.10 3.94
C ASP A 344 -23.98 -7.00 3.48
N SER A 345 -23.66 -6.01 2.64
CA SER A 345 -22.28 -5.74 2.21
C SER A 345 -21.41 -5.26 3.37
N LEU A 346 -21.88 -4.30 4.20
CA LEU A 346 -21.18 -3.86 5.40
C LEU A 346 -20.89 -5.05 6.33
N ARG A 347 -21.92 -5.86 6.64
CA ARG A 347 -21.81 -7.03 7.52
C ARG A 347 -20.80 -8.06 7.00
N ARG A 348 -20.81 -8.32 5.69
CA ARG A 348 -19.83 -9.21 5.06
C ARG A 348 -18.41 -8.69 5.23
N LEU A 349 -18.19 -7.38 5.08
CA LEU A 349 -16.86 -6.77 5.26
C LEU A 349 -16.44 -6.84 6.73
N LEU A 350 -17.31 -6.50 7.68
CA LEU A 350 -17.04 -6.62 9.11
C LEU A 350 -16.70 -8.06 9.52
N ALA A 351 -17.40 -9.05 8.97
CA ALA A 351 -17.12 -10.48 9.24
C ALA A 351 -15.81 -10.98 8.61
N THR A 352 -15.12 -10.19 7.78
CA THR A 352 -13.87 -10.62 7.12
C THR A 352 -12.69 -10.69 8.10
N PHE A 353 -12.75 -9.94 9.20
CA PHE A 353 -11.67 -9.83 10.20
C PHE A 353 -12.16 -10.02 11.65
N ALA A 354 -13.45 -10.37 11.86
CA ALA A 354 -14.05 -10.72 13.15
C ALA A 354 -13.59 -12.08 13.66
#